data_b357f8dc2565eefa4b4dc0229e00c3f2
#
_entry.id   b357f8dc2565eefa4b4dc0229e00c3f2
#
_cell.length_a   1.000
_cell.length_b   1.000
_cell.length_c   1.000
_cell.angle_alpha   90.00
_cell.angle_beta   90.00
_cell.angle_gamma   90.00
#
_symmetry.space_group_name_H-M   'P 1'
#
loop_
_entity.id
_entity.type
_entity.pdbx_description
1 polymer ?
#
loop_
_entity_poly.entity_id
_entity_poly.type
_entity_poly.pdbx_seq_one_letter_code
_entity_poly.pdbx_strand_id
1 'polypeptide(L)'
;KAFQKGYYDEMLELMRGLLGQALKTNDFLQFAVLTGCLRISKESIFTGLNNFEVLSILNVQYDECFGFTDTEVKKILSDYNLSDHYRQIREWYDGYRFGNTDIYCPWDVIRYCKSLCADPDALPEDFWSNSSGNEIVRRFIDKADIQTKNEIEHLISGECIEKEIVEELTYNELDKSIENLWSVLFTTGYLTQQGRTQNGKYLLSIPNTEIRNLFTKKIKEWFSDVSKNDGKTLEIFCNSFIEKKTEKIEQLFGDYLWNTISIRDTAIAKEKKENFYHGILLGLLGYKSSWL
;
A
#
# COMPACT_ATOMS: atom_id res chain seq x y z
N LYS A 1 5.04 3.25 17.73
CA LYS A 1 4.69 4.02 18.96
C LYS A 1 5.90 4.25 19.84
N ALA A 2 6.69 3.23 20.23
CA ALA A 2 7.87 3.39 21.10
C ALA A 2 8.86 4.41 20.53
N PHE A 3 9.21 4.28 19.24
CA PHE A 3 10.07 5.21 18.51
C PHE A 3 9.54 6.66 18.54
N GLN A 4 8.26 6.86 18.27
CA GLN A 4 7.61 8.19 18.30
C GLN A 4 7.50 8.77 19.73
N LYS A 5 7.50 7.92 20.75
CA LYS A 5 7.37 8.30 22.17
C LYS A 5 8.71 8.43 22.89
N GLY A 6 9.83 8.13 22.22
CA GLY A 6 11.18 8.31 22.75
C GLY A 6 11.69 7.23 23.73
N TYR A 7 10.98 6.10 23.87
CA TYR A 7 11.42 4.97 24.72
C TYR A 7 11.76 3.72 23.90
N TYR A 8 12.22 3.94 22.66
CA TYR A 8 12.50 2.84 21.73
C TYR A 8 13.68 1.96 22.19
N ASP A 9 14.75 2.57 22.67
CA ASP A 9 15.97 1.88 23.09
C ASP A 9 15.73 1.02 24.33
N GLU A 10 14.97 1.51 25.30
CA GLU A 10 14.60 0.75 26.51
C GLU A 10 13.72 -0.44 26.15
N MET A 11 12.79 -0.25 25.21
CA MET A 11 11.98 -1.37 24.70
C MET A 11 12.84 -2.41 23.98
N LEU A 12 13.82 -1.98 23.17
CA LEU A 12 14.74 -2.89 22.48
C LEU A 12 15.57 -3.70 23.47
N GLU A 13 16.07 -3.08 24.55
CA GLU A 13 16.84 -3.75 25.60
C GLU A 13 16.02 -4.83 26.30
N LEU A 14 14.78 -4.50 26.68
CA LEU A 14 13.84 -5.45 27.26
C LEU A 14 13.57 -6.64 26.34
N MET A 15 13.25 -6.38 25.07
CA MET A 15 12.96 -7.43 24.09
C MET A 15 14.18 -8.31 23.81
N ARG A 16 15.37 -7.71 23.73
CA ARG A 16 16.62 -8.46 23.57
C ARG A 16 16.88 -9.40 24.73
N GLY A 17 16.69 -8.93 25.97
CA GLY A 17 16.82 -9.75 27.16
C GLY A 17 15.84 -10.93 27.15
N LEU A 18 14.57 -10.66 26.87
CA LEU A 18 13.53 -11.67 26.81
C LEU A 18 13.79 -12.73 25.73
N LEU A 19 14.02 -12.29 24.49
CA LEU A 19 14.23 -13.19 23.34
C LEU A 19 15.57 -13.93 23.47
N GLY A 20 16.61 -13.27 23.99
CA GLY A 20 17.90 -13.89 24.24
C GLY A 20 17.79 -15.06 25.20
N GLN A 21 17.11 -14.88 26.32
CA GLN A 21 16.89 -15.95 27.31
C GLN A 21 15.98 -17.06 26.78
N ALA A 22 14.91 -16.68 26.04
CA ALA A 22 13.96 -17.66 25.56
C ALA A 22 14.53 -18.54 24.44
N LEU A 23 15.35 -17.96 23.53
CA LEU A 23 15.73 -18.60 22.28
C LEU A 23 17.19 -19.11 22.22
N LYS A 24 18.12 -18.50 22.97
CA LYS A 24 19.55 -18.82 22.83
C LYS A 24 20.07 -19.85 23.81
N THR A 25 19.62 -19.82 25.04
CA THR A 25 20.18 -20.65 26.14
C THR A 25 19.12 -21.44 26.89
N ASN A 26 18.04 -21.77 26.21
CA ASN A 26 16.94 -22.52 26.80
C ASN A 26 17.01 -24.01 26.41
N ASP A 27 17.49 -24.84 27.31
CA ASP A 27 17.64 -26.28 27.09
C ASP A 27 16.29 -27.01 26.89
N PHE A 28 15.18 -26.37 27.24
CA PHE A 28 13.82 -26.90 27.05
C PHE A 28 13.19 -26.47 25.73
N LEU A 29 13.83 -25.59 24.96
CA LEU A 29 13.30 -25.10 23.66
C LEU A 29 13.65 -26.14 22.60
N GLN A 30 12.60 -26.77 22.04
CA GLN A 30 12.73 -27.68 20.90
C GLN A 30 12.61 -27.00 19.57
N PHE A 31 11.71 -26.04 19.45
CA PHE A 31 11.43 -25.33 18.21
C PHE A 31 10.80 -23.97 18.51
N ALA A 32 11.10 -22.97 17.70
CA ALA A 32 10.49 -21.63 17.81
C ALA A 32 10.25 -21.03 16.41
N VAL A 33 9.11 -20.36 16.26
CA VAL A 33 8.78 -19.53 15.10
C VAL A 33 8.50 -18.12 15.58
N LEU A 34 9.21 -17.14 15.00
CA LEU A 34 8.94 -15.73 15.20
C LEU A 34 8.35 -15.17 13.92
N THR A 35 7.26 -14.43 14.04
CA THR A 35 6.63 -13.76 12.89
C THR A 35 6.40 -12.29 13.19
N GLY A 36 6.43 -11.46 12.15
CA GLY A 36 6.21 -10.02 12.25
C GLY A 36 5.92 -9.40 10.89
N CYS A 37 5.39 -8.17 10.91
CA CYS A 37 5.00 -7.46 9.70
C CYS A 37 6.19 -6.93 8.88
N LEU A 38 7.35 -6.73 9.49
CA LEU A 38 8.57 -6.22 8.86
C LEU A 38 9.76 -7.09 9.26
N ARG A 39 10.66 -7.31 8.31
CA ARG A 39 11.94 -7.92 8.59
C ARG A 39 12.86 -6.90 9.26
N ILE A 40 12.92 -6.92 10.59
CA ILE A 40 13.77 -6.02 11.39
C ILE A 40 15.08 -6.73 11.78
N SER A 41 15.73 -7.34 10.80
CA SER A 41 16.94 -8.15 11.04
C SER A 41 18.15 -7.35 11.52
N LYS A 42 18.23 -6.07 11.14
CA LYS A 42 19.31 -5.16 11.58
C LYS A 42 19.06 -4.51 12.93
N GLU A 43 17.85 -4.59 13.47
CA GLU A 43 17.61 -4.08 14.80
C GLU A 43 18.36 -4.91 15.84
N SER A 44 18.91 -4.23 16.80
CA SER A 44 19.76 -4.83 17.82
C SER A 44 19.07 -5.90 18.69
N ILE A 45 17.76 -6.09 18.57
CA ILE A 45 16.99 -7.17 19.22
C ILE A 45 17.57 -8.54 18.86
N PHE A 46 17.95 -8.72 17.60
CA PHE A 46 18.46 -10.00 17.08
C PHE A 46 19.99 -10.08 17.06
N THR A 47 20.68 -9.02 17.51
CA THR A 47 22.13 -9.04 17.65
C THR A 47 22.53 -10.10 18.68
N GLY A 48 23.24 -11.12 18.23
CA GLY A 48 23.63 -12.25 19.08
C GLY A 48 22.69 -13.46 19.01
N LEU A 49 21.57 -13.38 18.33
CA LEU A 49 20.75 -14.52 17.92
C LEU A 49 21.10 -14.90 16.49
N ASN A 50 22.03 -15.84 16.35
CA ASN A 50 22.59 -16.24 15.03
C ASN A 50 22.18 -17.67 14.61
N ASN A 51 21.24 -18.26 15.31
CA ASN A 51 20.84 -19.67 15.14
C ASN A 51 19.44 -19.83 14.54
N PHE A 52 18.89 -18.81 13.87
CA PHE A 52 17.64 -18.94 13.15
C PHE A 52 17.75 -18.45 11.71
N GLU A 53 16.93 -19.02 10.86
CA GLU A 53 16.75 -18.61 9.47
C GLU A 53 15.72 -17.48 9.41
N VAL A 54 16.05 -16.42 8.67
CA VAL A 54 15.13 -15.28 8.47
C VAL A 54 14.60 -15.32 7.06
N LEU A 55 13.29 -15.47 6.91
CA LEU A 55 12.58 -15.52 5.64
C LEU A 55 11.71 -14.28 5.47
N SER A 56 11.52 -13.86 4.23
CA SER A 56 10.68 -12.74 3.83
C SER A 56 9.71 -13.16 2.72
N ILE A 57 8.85 -12.26 2.33
CA ILE A 57 7.94 -12.44 1.18
C ILE A 57 8.65 -12.65 -0.17
N LEU A 58 9.97 -12.45 -0.22
CA LEU A 58 10.81 -12.69 -1.41
C LEU A 58 11.39 -14.10 -1.49
N ASN A 59 11.32 -14.87 -0.39
CA ASN A 59 11.81 -16.24 -0.35
C ASN A 59 10.75 -17.21 -0.92
N VAL A 60 11.22 -18.24 -1.64
CA VAL A 60 10.34 -19.30 -2.17
C VAL A 60 9.96 -20.30 -1.09
N GLN A 61 10.82 -20.45 -0.08
CA GLN A 61 10.57 -21.34 1.04
C GLN A 61 9.38 -20.83 1.86
N TYR A 62 8.35 -21.64 2.04
CA TYR A 62 7.10 -21.33 2.73
C TYR A 62 6.27 -20.17 2.12
N ASP A 63 6.44 -19.90 0.84
CA ASP A 63 5.76 -18.79 0.15
C ASP A 63 4.22 -18.97 0.07
N GLU A 64 3.72 -20.19 0.24
CA GLU A 64 2.28 -20.50 0.31
C GLU A 64 1.70 -20.49 1.75
N CYS A 65 2.55 -20.31 2.81
CA CYS A 65 2.09 -20.51 4.18
C CYS A 65 1.46 -19.28 4.84
N PHE A 66 1.62 -18.09 4.26
CA PHE A 66 1.21 -16.82 4.87
C PHE A 66 0.15 -16.07 4.05
N GLY A 67 -0.74 -16.80 3.41
CA GLY A 67 -1.86 -16.30 2.64
C GLY A 67 -2.77 -17.46 2.24
N PHE A 68 -3.83 -17.19 1.49
CA PHE A 68 -4.60 -18.25 0.85
C PHE A 68 -4.17 -18.41 -0.60
N THR A 69 -3.91 -19.64 -0.98
CA THR A 69 -3.71 -20.02 -2.39
C THR A 69 -5.06 -19.99 -3.13
N ASP A 70 -5.00 -19.91 -4.45
CA ASP A 70 -6.20 -19.94 -5.30
C ASP A 70 -7.04 -21.23 -5.08
N THR A 71 -6.37 -22.34 -4.85
CA THR A 71 -7.02 -23.62 -4.55
C THR A 71 -7.79 -23.58 -3.24
N GLU A 72 -7.21 -22.98 -2.20
CA GLU A 72 -7.85 -22.83 -0.89
C GLU A 72 -9.04 -21.87 -0.96
N VAL A 73 -8.91 -20.76 -1.67
CA VAL A 73 -10.03 -19.81 -1.88
C VAL A 73 -11.18 -20.49 -2.60
N LYS A 74 -10.92 -21.22 -3.70
CA LYS A 74 -11.96 -21.99 -4.41
C LYS A 74 -12.63 -23.01 -3.50
N LYS A 75 -11.86 -23.69 -2.64
CA LYS A 75 -12.40 -24.63 -1.67
C LYS A 75 -13.32 -23.94 -0.66
N ILE A 76 -12.86 -22.83 -0.06
CA ILE A 76 -13.69 -22.04 0.87
C ILE A 76 -15.00 -21.63 0.20
N LEU A 77 -14.96 -21.11 -1.01
CA LEU A 77 -16.16 -20.68 -1.74
C LEU A 77 -17.11 -21.85 -2.04
N SER A 78 -16.57 -23.01 -2.39
CA SER A 78 -17.37 -24.23 -2.60
C SER A 78 -18.02 -24.70 -1.31
N ASP A 79 -17.29 -24.73 -0.20
CA ASP A 79 -17.78 -25.20 1.10
C ASP A 79 -18.93 -24.33 1.64
N TYR A 80 -18.98 -23.04 1.25
CA TYR A 80 -20.02 -22.07 1.66
C TYR A 80 -21.04 -21.75 0.56
N ASN A 81 -21.01 -22.45 -0.59
CA ASN A 81 -21.88 -22.24 -1.76
C ASN A 81 -21.76 -20.81 -2.34
N LEU A 82 -20.57 -20.23 -2.33
CA LEU A 82 -20.26 -18.89 -2.81
C LEU A 82 -19.43 -18.87 -4.10
N SER A 83 -19.40 -19.96 -4.86
CA SER A 83 -18.52 -20.13 -6.04
C SER A 83 -18.76 -19.07 -7.13
N ASP A 84 -19.97 -18.54 -7.24
CA ASP A 84 -20.32 -17.50 -8.22
C ASP A 84 -19.60 -16.17 -7.96
N HIS A 85 -19.14 -15.94 -6.73
CA HIS A 85 -18.43 -14.73 -6.32
C HIS A 85 -16.89 -14.82 -6.53
N TYR A 86 -16.37 -15.94 -7.07
CA TYR A 86 -14.93 -16.13 -7.25
C TYR A 86 -14.27 -15.00 -8.03
N ARG A 87 -14.90 -14.52 -9.12
CA ARG A 87 -14.34 -13.45 -9.95
C ARG A 87 -14.17 -12.14 -9.15
N GLN A 88 -15.16 -11.79 -8.33
CA GLN A 88 -15.12 -10.58 -7.50
C GLN A 88 -14.01 -10.70 -6.43
N ILE A 89 -13.91 -11.84 -5.76
CA ILE A 89 -12.87 -12.10 -4.75
C ILE A 89 -11.48 -12.01 -5.37
N ARG A 90 -11.30 -12.58 -6.55
CA ARG A 90 -10.04 -12.51 -7.27
C ARG A 90 -9.65 -11.07 -7.64
N GLU A 91 -10.58 -10.30 -8.17
CA GLU A 91 -10.32 -8.91 -8.59
C GLU A 91 -9.99 -8.00 -7.39
N TRP A 92 -10.62 -8.25 -6.26
CA TRP A 92 -10.53 -7.36 -5.10
C TRP A 92 -9.42 -7.73 -4.11
N TYR A 93 -9.12 -9.02 -3.92
CA TYR A 93 -8.32 -9.49 -2.79
C TYR A 93 -7.16 -10.43 -3.18
N ASP A 94 -6.99 -10.73 -4.46
CA ASP A 94 -5.84 -11.46 -5.01
C ASP A 94 -4.67 -10.49 -5.32
N GLY A 95 -3.62 -11.03 -5.94
CA GLY A 95 -2.55 -10.25 -6.59
C GLY A 95 -1.30 -10.07 -5.75
N TYR A 96 -1.23 -10.61 -4.55
CA TYR A 96 0.02 -10.69 -3.81
C TYR A 96 0.87 -11.85 -4.34
N ARG A 97 2.16 -11.59 -4.55
CA ARG A 97 3.10 -12.62 -4.96
C ARG A 97 4.22 -12.74 -3.93
N PHE A 98 4.23 -13.87 -3.21
CA PHE A 98 5.27 -14.25 -2.29
C PHE A 98 6.14 -15.31 -2.97
N GLY A 99 7.46 -15.10 -2.97
CA GLY A 99 8.35 -16.00 -3.71
C GLY A 99 7.88 -16.20 -5.16
N ASN A 100 7.38 -17.40 -5.45
CA ASN A 100 6.81 -17.79 -6.74
C ASN A 100 5.31 -18.04 -6.70
N THR A 101 4.66 -17.89 -5.54
CA THR A 101 3.25 -18.22 -5.32
C THR A 101 2.39 -16.97 -5.25
N ASP A 102 1.28 -16.97 -6.01
CA ASP A 102 0.26 -15.93 -5.93
C ASP A 102 -0.72 -16.28 -4.80
N ILE A 103 -0.98 -15.32 -3.92
CA ILE A 103 -1.80 -15.50 -2.74
C ILE A 103 -2.78 -14.37 -2.53
N TYR A 104 -3.87 -14.70 -1.85
CA TYR A 104 -4.92 -13.78 -1.40
C TYR A 104 -4.68 -13.35 0.04
N CYS A 105 -5.11 -12.15 0.41
CA CYS A 105 -5.18 -11.73 1.80
C CYS A 105 -6.29 -12.51 2.54
N PRO A 106 -5.96 -13.35 3.54
CA PRO A 106 -6.95 -14.18 4.22
C PRO A 106 -8.04 -13.38 4.93
N TRP A 107 -7.66 -12.25 5.52
CA TRP A 107 -8.59 -11.38 6.23
C TRP A 107 -9.72 -10.90 5.32
N ASP A 108 -9.39 -10.41 4.14
CA ASP A 108 -10.33 -9.81 3.21
C ASP A 108 -11.26 -10.87 2.60
N VAL A 109 -10.69 -12.01 2.21
CA VAL A 109 -11.47 -13.16 1.71
C VAL A 109 -12.49 -13.62 2.75
N ILE A 110 -12.06 -13.83 4.01
CA ILE A 110 -12.97 -14.28 5.08
C ILE A 110 -14.02 -13.22 5.39
N ARG A 111 -13.65 -11.95 5.42
CA ARG A 111 -14.59 -10.86 5.69
C ARG A 111 -15.66 -10.78 4.61
N TYR A 112 -15.28 -10.83 3.36
CA TYR A 112 -16.24 -10.78 2.26
C TYR A 112 -17.13 -12.03 2.21
N CYS A 113 -16.58 -13.23 2.41
CA CYS A 113 -17.38 -14.45 2.53
C CYS A 113 -18.42 -14.34 3.66
N LYS A 114 -18.06 -13.76 4.81
CA LYS A 114 -19.00 -13.50 5.90
C LYS A 114 -20.11 -12.53 5.49
N SER A 115 -19.78 -11.47 4.77
CA SER A 115 -20.79 -10.52 4.26
C SER A 115 -21.75 -11.21 3.30
N LEU A 116 -21.26 -12.03 2.38
CA LEU A 116 -22.05 -12.80 1.42
C LEU A 116 -22.95 -13.85 2.10
N CYS A 117 -22.50 -14.48 3.19
CA CYS A 117 -23.35 -15.39 3.97
C CYS A 117 -24.51 -14.66 4.66
N ALA A 118 -24.35 -13.40 5.00
CA ALA A 118 -25.38 -12.58 5.62
C ALA A 118 -26.30 -11.90 4.59
N ASP A 119 -25.75 -11.48 3.47
CA ASP A 119 -26.42 -10.84 2.36
C ASP A 119 -25.80 -11.32 1.03
N PRO A 120 -26.50 -12.16 0.26
CA PRO A 120 -25.98 -12.69 -1.02
C PRO A 120 -25.69 -11.62 -2.07
N ASP A 121 -26.26 -10.43 -1.94
CA ASP A 121 -26.03 -9.30 -2.85
C ASP A 121 -24.95 -8.33 -2.33
N ALA A 122 -24.23 -8.67 -1.25
CA ALA A 122 -23.18 -7.83 -0.69
C ALA A 122 -22.09 -7.54 -1.71
N LEU A 123 -21.66 -6.28 -1.78
CA LEU A 123 -20.56 -5.85 -2.63
C LEU A 123 -19.23 -5.97 -1.89
N PRO A 124 -18.11 -6.17 -2.60
CA PRO A 124 -16.77 -6.11 -2.02
C PRO A 124 -16.50 -4.73 -1.40
N GLU A 125 -15.76 -4.71 -0.31
CA GLU A 125 -15.41 -3.50 0.44
C GLU A 125 -13.89 -3.45 0.73
N ASP A 126 -13.40 -2.25 1.09
CA ASP A 126 -12.03 -2.03 1.53
C ASP A 126 -11.86 -2.44 3.00
N PHE A 127 -11.68 -3.72 3.30
CA PHE A 127 -11.58 -4.23 4.67
C PHE A 127 -10.24 -3.87 5.33
N TRP A 128 -9.17 -3.85 4.57
CA TRP A 128 -7.82 -3.58 5.06
C TRP A 128 -7.60 -2.09 5.35
N SER A 129 -8.20 -1.21 4.57
CA SER A 129 -8.09 0.25 4.75
C SER A 129 -8.55 0.71 6.13
N ASN A 130 -9.48 -0.02 6.75
CA ASN A 130 -10.03 0.27 8.07
C ASN A 130 -9.22 -0.36 9.22
N SER A 131 -8.30 -1.29 8.94
CA SER A 131 -7.54 -2.03 9.96
C SER A 131 -6.17 -1.41 10.26
N SER A 132 -5.59 -0.64 9.34
CA SER A 132 -4.29 0.02 9.52
C SER A 132 -4.41 1.54 9.44
N GLY A 133 -3.54 2.25 10.15
CA GLY A 133 -3.54 3.72 10.17
C GLY A 133 -3.11 4.37 8.85
N ASN A 134 -2.70 3.57 7.84
CA ASN A 134 -2.25 4.00 6.50
C ASN A 134 -1.30 5.22 6.48
N GLU A 135 -0.68 5.51 7.64
CA GLU A 135 0.20 6.66 7.84
C GLU A 135 1.44 6.59 6.93
N ILE A 136 1.90 5.37 6.62
CA ILE A 136 3.06 5.17 5.76
C ILE A 136 2.81 5.66 4.33
N VAL A 137 1.60 5.44 3.79
CA VAL A 137 1.23 5.94 2.45
C VAL A 137 1.17 7.46 2.44
N ARG A 138 0.63 8.07 3.50
CA ARG A 138 0.62 9.53 3.66
C ARG A 138 2.03 10.10 3.69
N ARG A 139 2.91 9.56 4.54
CA ARG A 139 4.32 9.97 4.63
C ARG A 139 5.05 9.82 3.30
N PHE A 140 4.76 8.76 2.55
CA PHE A 140 5.31 8.53 1.23
C PHE A 140 4.87 9.61 0.25
N ILE A 141 3.57 9.94 0.21
CA ILE A 141 3.02 10.98 -0.67
C ILE A 141 3.59 12.37 -0.29
N ASP A 142 3.70 12.68 1.00
CA ASP A 142 4.24 13.97 1.49
C ASP A 142 5.71 14.17 1.08
N LYS A 143 6.50 13.10 0.97
CA LYS A 143 7.91 13.13 0.56
C LYS A 143 8.13 12.96 -0.94
N ALA A 144 7.07 12.64 -1.69
CA ALA A 144 7.17 12.33 -3.11
C ALA A 144 7.60 13.56 -3.91
N ASP A 145 8.71 13.42 -4.63
CA ASP A 145 9.13 14.35 -5.67
C ASP A 145 8.32 14.13 -6.96
N ILE A 146 8.65 14.89 -8.00
CA ILE A 146 7.98 14.83 -9.30
C ILE A 146 8.08 13.43 -9.92
N GLN A 147 9.26 12.80 -9.85
CA GLN A 147 9.48 11.47 -10.42
C GLN A 147 8.64 10.42 -9.67
N THR A 148 8.66 10.47 -8.35
CA THR A 148 7.89 9.57 -7.48
C THR A 148 6.38 9.70 -7.73
N LYS A 149 5.89 10.92 -7.95
CA LYS A 149 4.47 11.16 -8.29
C LYS A 149 4.08 10.52 -9.61
N ASN A 150 4.93 10.62 -10.65
CA ASN A 150 4.71 9.95 -11.92
C ASN A 150 4.68 8.41 -11.75
N GLU A 151 5.57 7.86 -10.94
CA GLU A 151 5.62 6.43 -10.65
C GLU A 151 4.34 5.96 -9.91
N ILE A 152 3.79 6.78 -9.00
CA ILE A 152 2.49 6.50 -8.36
C ILE A 152 1.36 6.50 -9.39
N GLU A 153 1.37 7.42 -10.35
CA GLU A 153 0.37 7.44 -11.44
C GLU A 153 0.44 6.17 -12.29
N HIS A 154 1.66 5.72 -12.65
CA HIS A 154 1.86 4.45 -13.36
C HIS A 154 1.27 3.27 -12.57
N LEU A 155 1.53 3.19 -11.27
CA LEU A 155 0.99 2.15 -10.41
C LEU A 155 -0.55 2.16 -10.35
N ILE A 156 -1.17 3.34 -10.21
CA ILE A 156 -2.63 3.48 -10.16
C ILE A 156 -3.26 3.10 -11.50
N SER A 157 -2.60 3.40 -12.61
CA SER A 157 -3.04 3.00 -13.96
C SER A 157 -2.92 1.48 -14.21
N GLY A 158 -2.28 0.76 -13.29
CA GLY A 158 -2.07 -0.70 -13.36
C GLY A 158 -0.78 -1.10 -14.07
N GLU A 159 0.15 -0.15 -14.24
CA GLU A 159 1.48 -0.39 -14.76
C GLU A 159 2.44 -0.80 -13.63
N CYS A 160 3.58 -1.39 -14.01
CA CYS A 160 4.65 -1.72 -13.07
C CYS A 160 5.72 -0.63 -13.07
N ILE A 161 6.36 -0.46 -11.91
CA ILE A 161 7.58 0.35 -11.78
C ILE A 161 8.76 -0.53 -11.41
N GLU A 162 9.96 -0.11 -11.77
CA GLU A 162 11.19 -0.84 -11.48
C GLU A 162 11.89 -0.23 -10.26
N LYS A 163 12.06 -1.03 -9.18
CA LYS A 163 12.68 -0.57 -7.92
C LYS A 163 13.67 -1.59 -7.37
N GLU A 164 14.69 -1.06 -6.72
CA GLU A 164 15.54 -1.84 -5.83
C GLU A 164 14.86 -1.96 -4.46
N ILE A 165 14.81 -3.16 -3.91
CA ILE A 165 14.17 -3.42 -2.61
C ILE A 165 15.23 -3.73 -1.57
N VAL A 166 15.23 -2.94 -0.52
CA VAL A 166 16.05 -3.14 0.68
C VAL A 166 15.19 -3.84 1.73
N GLU A 167 15.44 -5.14 1.94
CA GLU A 167 14.67 -5.93 2.90
C GLU A 167 15.02 -5.62 4.35
N GLU A 168 16.24 -5.18 4.59
CA GLU A 168 16.80 -4.97 5.91
C GLU A 168 16.88 -3.48 6.25
N LEU A 169 15.75 -2.91 6.66
CA LEU A 169 15.67 -1.51 7.10
C LEU A 169 15.43 -1.46 8.61
N THR A 170 16.17 -0.60 9.31
CA THR A 170 15.87 -0.22 10.69
C THR A 170 14.79 0.86 10.73
N TYR A 171 14.12 1.04 11.87
CA TYR A 171 13.14 2.12 12.03
C TYR A 171 13.76 3.51 11.77
N ASN A 172 15.04 3.70 12.09
CA ASN A 172 15.77 4.94 11.84
C ASN A 172 16.05 5.20 10.35
N GLU A 173 15.98 4.16 9.51
CA GLU A 173 16.27 4.25 8.07
C GLU A 173 15.02 4.38 7.22
N LEU A 174 13.83 4.03 7.74
CA LEU A 174 12.59 4.03 6.99
C LEU A 174 12.30 5.36 6.28
N ASP A 175 12.57 6.47 6.96
CA ASP A 175 12.25 7.80 6.48
C ASP A 175 13.45 8.55 5.87
N LYS A 176 14.63 7.91 5.71
CA LYS A 176 15.84 8.59 5.22
C LYS A 176 15.83 8.88 3.74
N SER A 177 15.20 8.01 2.94
CA SER A 177 15.11 8.18 1.50
C SER A 177 13.75 7.73 0.97
N ILE A 178 13.42 8.15 -0.26
CA ILE A 178 12.21 7.72 -0.94
C ILE A 178 12.32 6.24 -1.37
N GLU A 179 13.52 5.75 -1.66
CA GLU A 179 13.79 4.35 -2.01
C GLU A 179 13.48 3.43 -0.82
N ASN A 180 13.83 3.85 0.40
CA ASN A 180 13.47 3.11 1.61
C ASN A 180 11.95 3.04 1.80
N LEU A 181 11.24 4.13 1.50
CA LEU A 181 9.78 4.14 1.57
C LEU A 181 9.14 3.20 0.53
N TRP A 182 9.70 3.08 -0.68
CA TRP A 182 9.27 2.08 -1.66
C TRP A 182 9.43 0.65 -1.10
N SER A 183 10.56 0.38 -0.47
CA SER A 183 10.81 -0.92 0.17
C SER A 183 9.82 -1.21 1.31
N VAL A 184 9.46 -0.19 2.09
CA VAL A 184 8.44 -0.33 3.15
C VAL A 184 7.05 -0.57 2.58
N LEU A 185 6.65 0.16 1.53
CA LEU A 185 5.35 -0.06 0.87
C LEU A 185 5.24 -1.49 0.32
N PHE A 186 6.34 -2.03 -0.22
CA PHE A 186 6.39 -3.41 -0.68
C PHE A 186 6.30 -4.41 0.49
N THR A 187 7.14 -4.27 1.50
CA THR A 187 7.19 -5.23 2.62
C THR A 187 5.96 -5.19 3.53
N THR A 188 5.20 -4.09 3.50
CA THR A 188 3.94 -3.94 4.25
C THR A 188 2.68 -4.25 3.44
N GLY A 189 2.83 -4.70 2.19
CA GLY A 189 1.72 -5.18 1.37
C GLY A 189 0.93 -4.11 0.60
N TYR A 190 1.43 -2.87 0.52
CA TYR A 190 0.85 -1.87 -0.39
C TYR A 190 1.27 -2.09 -1.84
N LEU A 191 2.38 -2.74 -2.06
CA LEU A 191 2.87 -3.16 -3.37
C LEU A 191 3.15 -4.66 -3.37
N THR A 192 3.16 -5.24 -4.54
CA THR A 192 3.56 -6.62 -4.78
C THR A 192 4.60 -6.69 -5.91
N GLN A 193 5.31 -7.81 -6.01
CA GLN A 193 6.30 -8.02 -7.07
C GLN A 193 5.69 -8.80 -8.23
N GLN A 194 6.12 -8.48 -9.46
CA GLN A 194 5.76 -9.15 -10.70
C GLN A 194 6.97 -9.85 -11.36
N GLY A 195 8.05 -9.99 -10.61
CA GLY A 195 9.31 -10.60 -11.06
C GLY A 195 10.50 -9.65 -10.95
N ARG A 196 11.65 -10.11 -11.42
CA ARG A 196 12.91 -9.35 -11.42
C ARG A 196 13.33 -8.99 -12.82
N THR A 197 13.92 -7.80 -12.97
CA THR A 197 14.58 -7.37 -14.20
C THR A 197 15.97 -8.03 -14.33
N GLN A 198 16.57 -7.94 -15.51
CA GLN A 198 17.94 -8.41 -15.76
C GLN A 198 18.98 -7.72 -14.86
N ASN A 199 18.68 -6.51 -14.38
CA ASN A 199 19.54 -5.73 -13.49
C ASN A 199 19.31 -6.06 -12.00
N GLY A 200 18.48 -7.06 -11.69
CA GLY A 200 18.22 -7.51 -10.33
C GLY A 200 17.19 -6.69 -9.55
N LYS A 201 16.61 -5.64 -10.16
CA LYS A 201 15.52 -4.87 -9.56
C LYS A 201 14.20 -5.59 -9.67
N TYR A 202 13.26 -5.25 -8.81
CA TYR A 202 11.90 -5.79 -8.81
C TYR A 202 10.97 -4.93 -9.65
N LEU A 203 10.09 -5.58 -10.39
CA LEU A 203 8.92 -4.95 -11.00
C LEU A 203 7.81 -4.93 -9.94
N LEU A 204 7.44 -3.76 -9.48
CA LEU A 204 6.41 -3.56 -8.47
C LEU A 204 5.12 -3.09 -9.09
N SER A 205 4.00 -3.58 -8.57
CA SER A 205 2.64 -3.16 -8.94
C SER A 205 1.75 -3.04 -7.70
N ILE A 206 0.61 -2.37 -7.85
CA ILE A 206 -0.47 -2.44 -6.85
C ILE A 206 -1.15 -3.81 -7.00
N PRO A 207 -1.30 -4.59 -5.89
CA PRO A 207 -1.76 -5.97 -5.97
C PRO A 207 -3.20 -6.10 -6.49
N ASN A 208 -4.13 -5.27 -6.02
CA ASN A 208 -5.54 -5.48 -6.25
C ASN A 208 -6.37 -4.18 -6.18
N THR A 209 -7.68 -4.32 -6.37
CA THR A 209 -8.62 -3.19 -6.38
C THR A 209 -8.71 -2.50 -5.02
N GLU A 210 -8.70 -3.24 -3.92
CA GLU A 210 -8.74 -2.66 -2.56
C GLU A 210 -7.59 -1.70 -2.33
N ILE A 211 -6.36 -2.14 -2.59
CA ILE A 211 -5.17 -1.30 -2.40
C ILE A 211 -5.13 -0.13 -3.37
N ARG A 212 -5.62 -0.33 -4.61
CA ARG A 212 -5.75 0.77 -5.59
C ARG A 212 -6.70 1.86 -5.09
N ASN A 213 -7.85 1.46 -4.54
CA ASN A 213 -8.82 2.38 -3.94
C ASN A 213 -8.20 3.16 -2.77
N LEU A 214 -7.43 2.47 -1.93
CA LEU A 214 -6.72 3.09 -0.81
C LEU A 214 -5.73 4.16 -1.28
N PHE A 215 -4.87 3.85 -2.26
CA PHE A 215 -3.95 4.84 -2.85
C PHE A 215 -4.72 6.03 -3.42
N THR A 216 -5.74 5.77 -4.21
CA THR A 216 -6.58 6.82 -4.83
C THR A 216 -7.23 7.71 -3.78
N LYS A 217 -7.77 7.11 -2.70
CA LYS A 217 -8.38 7.85 -1.59
C LYS A 217 -7.36 8.71 -0.85
N LYS A 218 -6.17 8.17 -0.54
CA LYS A 218 -5.12 8.91 0.16
C LYS A 218 -4.57 10.06 -0.66
N ILE A 219 -4.42 9.90 -1.96
CA ILE A 219 -4.03 10.96 -2.87
C ILE A 219 -5.10 12.06 -2.89
N LYS A 220 -6.39 11.71 -2.96
CA LYS A 220 -7.50 12.68 -2.89
C LYS A 220 -7.51 13.44 -1.55
N GLU A 221 -7.30 12.76 -0.44
CA GLU A 221 -7.18 13.38 0.88
C GLU A 221 -6.02 14.39 0.92
N TRP A 222 -4.85 13.99 0.44
CA TRP A 222 -3.68 14.86 0.35
C TRP A 222 -3.93 16.08 -0.54
N PHE A 223 -4.53 15.91 -1.72
CA PHE A 223 -4.93 17.02 -2.58
C PHE A 223 -5.89 17.98 -1.88
N SER A 224 -6.87 17.44 -1.15
CA SER A 224 -7.81 18.25 -0.37
C SER A 224 -7.10 19.06 0.71
N ASP A 225 -6.13 18.47 1.41
CA ASP A 225 -5.38 19.16 2.47
C ASP A 225 -4.46 20.25 1.92
N VAL A 226 -3.78 20.00 0.79
CA VAL A 226 -2.97 21.02 0.08
C VAL A 226 -3.86 22.16 -0.39
N SER A 227 -5.05 21.85 -0.93
CA SER A 227 -6.02 22.84 -1.41
C SER A 227 -6.60 23.69 -0.27
N LYS A 228 -6.81 23.11 0.91
CA LYS A 228 -7.28 23.85 2.11
C LYS A 228 -6.25 24.85 2.63
N ASN A 229 -4.96 24.51 2.49
CA ASN A 229 -3.88 25.43 2.88
C ASN A 229 -3.74 26.63 1.93
N ASP A 230 -4.22 26.51 0.68
CA ASP A 230 -4.33 27.59 -0.30
C ASP A 230 -5.82 27.88 -0.64
N GLY A 231 -6.62 28.06 0.40
CA GLY A 231 -8.08 28.22 0.30
C GLY A 231 -8.55 29.34 -0.65
N LYS A 232 -7.70 30.34 -0.88
CA LYS A 232 -8.01 31.46 -1.77
C LYS A 232 -7.95 31.05 -3.26
N THR A 233 -6.94 30.28 -3.65
CA THR A 233 -6.79 29.78 -5.02
C THR A 233 -7.87 28.75 -5.34
N LEU A 234 -8.20 27.86 -4.40
CA LEU A 234 -9.29 26.91 -4.57
C LEU A 234 -10.66 27.59 -4.70
N GLU A 235 -10.91 28.64 -3.89
CA GLU A 235 -12.13 29.43 -4.00
C GLU A 235 -12.25 30.14 -5.35
N ILE A 236 -11.18 30.74 -5.85
CA ILE A 236 -11.12 31.35 -7.18
C ILE A 236 -11.37 30.30 -8.26
N PHE A 237 -10.76 29.11 -8.13
CA PHE A 237 -10.95 27.99 -9.05
C PHE A 237 -12.42 27.56 -9.11
N CYS A 238 -13.03 27.27 -7.96
CA CYS A 238 -14.44 26.89 -7.89
C CYS A 238 -15.38 27.98 -8.44
N ASN A 239 -15.14 29.24 -8.11
CA ASN A 239 -15.95 30.35 -8.61
C ASN A 239 -15.82 30.51 -10.13
N SER A 240 -14.66 30.18 -10.70
CA SER A 240 -14.47 30.22 -12.17
C SER A 240 -15.39 29.24 -12.92
N PHE A 241 -15.81 28.12 -12.30
CA PHE A 241 -16.83 27.23 -12.88
C PHE A 241 -18.21 27.87 -12.90
N ILE A 242 -18.62 28.56 -11.82
CA ILE A 242 -19.89 29.27 -11.75
C ILE A 242 -19.91 30.36 -12.83
N GLU A 243 -18.82 31.09 -12.97
CA GLU A 243 -18.66 32.19 -13.88
C GLU A 243 -18.39 31.76 -15.33
N LYS A 244 -18.27 30.44 -15.58
CA LYS A 244 -17.96 29.81 -16.89
C LYS A 244 -16.68 30.38 -17.55
N LYS A 245 -15.68 30.73 -16.73
CA LYS A 245 -14.41 31.27 -17.19
C LYS A 245 -13.43 30.14 -17.53
N THR A 246 -13.60 29.52 -18.71
CA THR A 246 -12.84 28.34 -19.17
C THR A 246 -11.33 28.54 -19.15
N GLU A 247 -10.85 29.69 -19.65
CA GLU A 247 -9.40 30.03 -19.65
C GLU A 247 -8.81 30.07 -18.21
N LYS A 248 -9.59 30.62 -17.27
CA LYS A 248 -9.16 30.72 -15.87
C LYS A 248 -9.18 29.35 -15.18
N ILE A 249 -10.15 28.51 -15.50
CA ILE A 249 -10.23 27.11 -15.03
C ILE A 249 -9.01 26.35 -15.54
N GLU A 250 -8.72 26.42 -16.84
CA GLU A 250 -7.60 25.76 -17.48
C GLU A 250 -6.26 26.21 -16.87
N GLN A 251 -6.07 27.52 -16.71
CA GLN A 251 -4.87 28.08 -16.08
C GLN A 251 -4.70 27.58 -14.64
N LEU A 252 -5.70 27.75 -13.77
CA LEU A 252 -5.61 27.39 -12.36
C LEU A 252 -5.48 25.88 -12.16
N PHE A 253 -6.18 25.09 -12.95
CA PHE A 253 -6.07 23.63 -12.92
C PHE A 253 -4.72 23.16 -13.49
N GLY A 254 -4.26 23.77 -14.57
CA GLY A 254 -2.94 23.52 -15.13
C GLY A 254 -1.81 23.88 -14.16
N ASP A 255 -1.85 25.07 -13.54
CA ASP A 255 -0.89 25.50 -12.52
C ASP A 255 -0.92 24.59 -11.30
N TYR A 256 -2.10 24.19 -10.87
CA TYR A 256 -2.28 23.25 -9.76
C TYR A 256 -1.71 21.87 -10.09
N LEU A 257 -2.02 21.31 -11.25
CA LEU A 257 -1.46 20.03 -11.72
C LEU A 257 0.06 20.15 -11.91
N TRP A 258 0.55 21.26 -12.46
CA TRP A 258 1.98 21.49 -12.66
C TRP A 258 2.77 21.56 -11.36
N ASN A 259 2.22 22.19 -10.35
CA ASN A 259 2.86 22.34 -9.04
C ASN A 259 2.70 21.10 -8.15
N THR A 260 1.72 20.26 -8.43
CA THR A 260 1.38 19.09 -7.61
C THR A 260 1.68 17.76 -8.31
N ILE A 261 1.54 17.70 -9.63
CA ILE A 261 1.73 16.49 -10.44
C ILE A 261 2.50 16.92 -11.70
N SER A 262 3.69 16.36 -11.91
CA SER A 262 4.43 16.62 -13.14
C SER A 262 3.81 15.87 -14.30
N ILE A 263 3.06 16.58 -15.13
CA ILE A 263 2.48 16.06 -16.37
C ILE A 263 3.51 16.24 -17.49
N ARG A 264 4.53 15.41 -17.55
CA ARG A 264 5.35 15.26 -18.75
C ARG A 264 5.38 13.81 -19.20
N ASP A 265 4.88 13.62 -20.45
CA ASP A 265 5.05 12.45 -21.29
C ASP A 265 4.78 11.07 -20.67
N THR A 266 3.53 10.73 -20.54
CA THR A 266 3.15 9.34 -20.38
C THR A 266 2.35 8.86 -21.57
N ALA A 267 2.88 7.84 -22.27
CA ALA A 267 2.21 7.08 -23.32
C ALA A 267 1.08 6.19 -22.78
N ILE A 268 0.37 6.63 -21.76
CA ILE A 268 -0.76 5.91 -21.15
C ILE A 268 -1.99 6.06 -22.02
N ALA A 269 -2.76 5.00 -22.17
CA ALA A 269 -4.02 5.00 -22.92
C ALA A 269 -4.94 6.14 -22.43
N LYS A 270 -5.43 6.96 -23.35
CA LYS A 270 -6.16 8.22 -23.14
C LYS A 270 -7.31 8.10 -22.13
N GLU A 271 -8.04 7.01 -22.17
CA GLU A 271 -9.16 6.69 -21.26
C GLU A 271 -8.79 6.55 -19.79
N LYS A 272 -7.61 5.99 -19.47
CA LYS A 272 -7.15 5.79 -18.09
C LYS A 272 -6.66 7.08 -17.44
N LYS A 273 -6.05 7.98 -18.25
CA LYS A 273 -5.67 9.32 -17.80
C LYS A 273 -6.89 10.15 -17.45
N GLU A 274 -7.92 10.11 -18.29
CA GLU A 274 -9.15 10.86 -18.11
C GLU A 274 -9.83 10.56 -16.78
N ASN A 275 -9.91 9.29 -16.38
CA ASN A 275 -10.50 8.88 -15.11
C ASN A 275 -9.72 9.37 -13.88
N PHE A 276 -8.39 9.45 -13.97
CA PHE A 276 -7.54 9.96 -12.90
C PHE A 276 -7.75 11.47 -12.71
N TYR A 277 -7.64 12.26 -13.79
CA TYR A 277 -7.85 13.70 -13.72
C TYR A 277 -9.29 14.08 -13.38
N HIS A 278 -10.26 13.30 -13.84
CA HIS A 278 -11.66 13.45 -13.46
C HIS A 278 -11.86 13.26 -11.96
N GLY A 279 -11.21 12.25 -11.36
CA GLY A 279 -11.24 12.02 -9.92
C GLY A 279 -10.65 13.18 -9.11
N ILE A 280 -9.53 13.76 -9.58
CA ILE A 280 -8.92 14.96 -8.96
C ILE A 280 -9.87 16.15 -9.06
N LEU A 281 -10.41 16.41 -10.26
CA LEU A 281 -11.32 17.51 -10.50
C LEU A 281 -12.57 17.44 -9.62
N LEU A 282 -13.17 16.25 -9.52
CA LEU A 282 -14.31 16.01 -8.63
C LEU A 282 -13.96 16.22 -7.16
N GLY A 283 -12.75 15.83 -6.75
CA GLY A 283 -12.25 16.05 -5.39
C GLY A 283 -12.09 17.54 -5.06
N LEU A 284 -11.60 18.33 -6.02
CA LEU A 284 -11.45 19.79 -5.87
C LEU A 284 -12.82 20.50 -5.82
N LEU A 285 -13.76 20.09 -6.68
CA LEU A 285 -15.11 20.66 -6.73
C LEU A 285 -15.95 20.25 -5.51
N GLY A 286 -15.70 19.09 -4.92
CA GLY A 286 -16.36 18.61 -3.69
C GLY A 286 -16.08 19.49 -2.46
N TYR A 287 -15.13 20.44 -2.53
CA TYR A 287 -14.93 21.45 -1.50
C TYR A 287 -16.19 22.35 -1.29
N LYS A 288 -16.95 22.57 -2.34
CA LYS A 288 -18.26 23.25 -2.23
C LYS A 288 -19.39 22.21 -2.28
N SER A 289 -19.52 21.42 -1.22
CA SER A 289 -20.56 20.40 -1.06
C SER A 289 -22.00 20.93 -1.17
N SER A 290 -22.19 22.25 -1.21
CA SER A 290 -23.48 22.89 -1.46
C SER A 290 -23.87 22.93 -2.96
N TRP A 291 -23.06 22.40 -3.87
CA TRP A 291 -23.33 22.35 -5.32
C TRP A 291 -23.84 20.98 -5.79
N LEU A 292 -23.76 19.99 -4.92
CA LEU A 292 -24.31 18.64 -5.08
C LEU A 292 -25.57 18.49 -4.23
#